data_314ca3f4fc5ea19fbc417328d482f2f3
#
_entry.id   314ca3f4fc5ea19fbc417328d482f2f3
#
_cell.length_a   1.000
_cell.length_b   1.000
_cell.length_c   1.000
_cell.angle_alpha   90.00
_cell.angle_beta   90.00
_cell.angle_gamma   90.00
#
_symmetry.space_group_name_H-M   'P 1'
#
loop_
_entity.id
_entity.type
_entity.pdbx_description
1 polymer ?
#
loop_
_entity_poly.entity_id
_entity_poly.type
_entity_poly.pdbx_seq_one_letter_code
_entity_poly.pdbx_strand_id
1 'polypeptide(L)'
;MAEARGDFTDILVRKKIISREQIAEARSLQEQTGTKLQDVIVKLGYATAQEVMSAIAEFHGLQFVDLTEVTIPQAVVELVPESVARENIVLPMDQENGILKIIMSDPTDYDTVQKLQFILNKDIQPVLAPREPAVAEAE
;
A
#
# COMPACT_ATOMS: atom_id res chain seq x y z
N MET A 1 -0.99 -1.01 -26.94
CA MET A 1 -2.09 -0.85 -26.18
C MET A 1 -1.84 -0.66 -24.74
N ALA A 2 -2.57 0.24 -24.17
CA ALA A 2 -2.43 0.51 -22.77
C ALA A 2 -2.67 -0.76 -21.96
N GLU A 3 -3.61 -1.54 -22.41
CA GLU A 3 -3.92 -2.76 -21.66
C GLU A 3 -2.78 -3.75 -21.67
N ALA A 4 -1.86 -3.62 -22.61
CA ALA A 4 -0.75 -4.54 -22.66
C ALA A 4 0.18 -4.39 -21.46
N ARG A 5 0.16 -3.21 -20.84
CA ARG A 5 1.00 -3.01 -19.66
C ARG A 5 0.40 -3.63 -18.42
N GLY A 6 -0.93 -3.76 -18.41
CA GLY A 6 -1.59 -4.36 -17.31
C GLY A 6 -1.53 -3.53 -16.04
N ASP A 7 -1.79 -4.19 -14.95
CA ASP A 7 -1.73 -3.57 -13.63
C ASP A 7 -1.47 -4.70 -12.63
N PHE A 8 -1.75 -4.42 -11.35
CA PHE A 8 -1.48 -5.39 -10.31
C PHE A 8 -2.28 -6.68 -10.50
N THR A 9 -3.40 -6.65 -11.25
CA THR A 9 -4.19 -7.86 -11.45
C THR A 9 -3.42 -8.90 -12.27
N ASP A 10 -2.54 -8.46 -13.16
CA ASP A 10 -1.71 -9.40 -13.90
C ASP A 10 -0.82 -10.21 -12.98
N ILE A 11 -0.35 -9.59 -11.90
CA ILE A 11 0.47 -10.30 -10.93
C ILE A 11 -0.37 -11.33 -10.19
N LEU A 12 -1.61 -10.98 -9.84
CA LEU A 12 -2.51 -11.92 -9.18
C LEU A 12 -2.82 -13.11 -10.06
N VAL A 13 -3.02 -12.88 -11.35
CA VAL A 13 -3.27 -13.96 -12.29
C VAL A 13 -2.02 -14.85 -12.42
N ARG A 14 -0.86 -14.22 -12.55
CA ARG A 14 0.38 -14.97 -12.72
C ARG A 14 0.65 -15.85 -11.52
N LYS A 15 0.32 -15.39 -10.33
CA LYS A 15 0.50 -16.15 -9.10
C LYS A 15 -0.64 -17.13 -8.83
N LYS A 16 -1.62 -17.18 -9.73
CA LYS A 16 -2.76 -18.11 -9.63
C LYS A 16 -3.62 -17.84 -8.40
N ILE A 17 -3.64 -16.60 -7.96
CA ILE A 17 -4.50 -16.21 -6.86
C ILE A 17 -5.91 -15.94 -7.35
N ILE A 18 -6.03 -15.39 -8.56
CA ILE A 18 -7.31 -15.00 -9.12
C ILE A 18 -7.31 -15.33 -10.60
N SER A 19 -8.48 -15.66 -11.15
CA SER A 19 -8.59 -15.99 -12.56
C SER A 19 -8.95 -14.74 -13.36
N ARG A 20 -8.75 -14.82 -14.69
CA ARG A 20 -9.09 -13.69 -15.54
C ARG A 20 -10.59 -13.42 -15.55
N GLU A 21 -11.40 -14.46 -15.44
CA GLU A 21 -12.84 -14.29 -15.36
C GLU A 21 -13.23 -13.56 -14.10
N GLN A 22 -12.59 -13.88 -12.98
CA GLN A 22 -12.88 -13.19 -11.74
C GLN A 22 -12.49 -11.73 -11.81
N ILE A 23 -11.39 -11.41 -12.50
CA ILE A 23 -11.01 -10.02 -12.68
C ILE A 23 -12.02 -9.29 -13.54
N ALA A 24 -12.49 -9.92 -14.60
CA ALA A 24 -13.50 -9.29 -15.46
C ALA A 24 -14.76 -8.99 -14.66
N GLU A 25 -15.16 -9.91 -13.80
CA GLU A 25 -16.32 -9.72 -12.95
C GLU A 25 -16.10 -8.56 -11.99
N ALA A 26 -14.93 -8.49 -11.39
CA ALA A 26 -14.62 -7.42 -10.46
C ALA A 26 -14.61 -6.06 -11.16
N ARG A 27 -14.06 -5.99 -12.37
CA ARG A 27 -14.06 -4.74 -13.12
C ARG A 27 -15.46 -4.28 -13.48
N SER A 28 -16.33 -5.23 -13.82
CA SER A 28 -17.72 -4.90 -14.10
C SER A 28 -18.39 -4.29 -12.88
N LEU A 29 -18.15 -4.88 -11.71
CA LEU A 29 -18.71 -4.37 -10.48
C LEU A 29 -18.11 -3.00 -10.13
N GLN A 30 -16.82 -2.83 -10.40
CA GLN A 30 -16.18 -1.55 -10.16
C GLN A 30 -16.87 -0.44 -10.95
N GLU A 31 -17.18 -0.71 -12.22
CA GLU A 31 -17.84 0.28 -13.05
C GLU A 31 -19.22 0.63 -12.52
N GLN A 32 -19.90 -0.34 -11.96
CA GLN A 32 -21.26 -0.11 -11.45
C GLN A 32 -21.25 0.66 -10.14
N THR A 33 -20.24 0.46 -9.30
CA THR A 33 -20.26 1.01 -7.95
C THR A 33 -19.31 2.18 -7.76
N GLY A 34 -18.31 2.35 -8.64
CA GLY A 34 -17.30 3.37 -8.44
C GLY A 34 -16.29 3.05 -7.38
N THR A 35 -16.31 1.85 -6.82
CA THR A 35 -15.37 1.41 -5.81
C THR A 35 -14.05 1.04 -6.48
N LYS A 36 -12.93 1.26 -5.80
CA LYS A 36 -11.64 0.89 -6.36
C LYS A 36 -11.57 -0.61 -6.60
N LEU A 37 -10.89 -0.99 -7.69
CA LEU A 37 -10.82 -2.38 -8.07
C LEU A 37 -10.22 -3.27 -6.98
N GLN A 38 -9.18 -2.80 -6.31
CA GLN A 38 -8.57 -3.60 -5.27
C GLN A 38 -9.55 -3.89 -4.13
N ASP A 39 -10.40 -2.93 -3.82
CA ASP A 39 -11.39 -3.12 -2.77
C ASP A 39 -12.50 -4.08 -3.22
N VAL A 40 -12.87 -4.02 -4.50
CA VAL A 40 -13.88 -4.93 -5.03
C VAL A 40 -13.38 -6.36 -4.95
N ILE A 41 -12.13 -6.60 -5.33
CA ILE A 41 -11.56 -7.95 -5.31
C ILE A 41 -11.59 -8.53 -3.91
N VAL A 42 -11.24 -7.72 -2.91
CA VAL A 42 -11.24 -8.18 -1.53
C VAL A 42 -12.67 -8.45 -1.06
N LYS A 43 -13.60 -7.55 -1.40
CA LYS A 43 -15.00 -7.72 -1.00
C LYS A 43 -15.61 -8.98 -1.58
N LEU A 44 -15.26 -9.31 -2.81
CA LEU A 44 -15.79 -10.51 -3.45
C LEU A 44 -15.14 -11.77 -2.91
N GLY A 45 -14.09 -11.63 -2.11
CA GLY A 45 -13.43 -12.79 -1.52
C GLY A 45 -12.51 -13.51 -2.50
N TYR A 46 -12.16 -12.87 -3.60
CA TYR A 46 -11.28 -13.50 -4.58
C TYR A 46 -9.83 -13.48 -4.14
N ALA A 47 -9.45 -12.51 -3.31
CA ALA A 47 -8.11 -12.41 -2.77
C ALA A 47 -8.17 -11.69 -1.44
N THR A 48 -7.18 -11.91 -0.59
CA THR A 48 -7.11 -11.21 0.68
C THR A 48 -6.53 -9.82 0.48
N ALA A 49 -6.75 -8.94 1.47
CA ALA A 49 -6.17 -7.61 1.41
C ALA A 49 -4.65 -7.67 1.31
N GLN A 50 -4.04 -8.61 2.02
CA GLN A 50 -2.59 -8.77 1.95
C GLN A 50 -2.13 -9.19 0.57
N GLU A 51 -2.84 -10.13 -0.04
CA GLU A 51 -2.47 -10.58 -1.38
C GLU A 51 -2.58 -9.46 -2.40
N VAL A 52 -3.64 -8.67 -2.29
CA VAL A 52 -3.85 -7.57 -3.21
C VAL A 52 -2.77 -6.49 -3.01
N MET A 53 -2.51 -6.13 -1.77
CA MET A 53 -1.52 -5.09 -1.50
C MET A 53 -0.11 -5.54 -1.87
N SER A 54 0.19 -6.82 -1.67
CA SER A 54 1.48 -7.35 -2.08
C SER A 54 1.66 -7.26 -3.60
N ALA A 55 0.59 -7.55 -4.34
CA ALA A 55 0.63 -7.45 -5.79
C ALA A 55 0.80 -6.00 -6.24
N ILE A 56 0.11 -5.08 -5.57
CA ILE A 56 0.24 -3.66 -5.89
C ILE A 56 1.66 -3.18 -5.62
N ALA A 57 2.24 -3.60 -4.49
CA ALA A 57 3.60 -3.23 -4.17
C ALA A 57 4.57 -3.76 -5.22
N GLU A 58 4.40 -5.01 -5.62
CA GLU A 58 5.27 -5.61 -6.62
C GLU A 58 5.15 -4.87 -7.96
N PHE A 59 3.94 -4.50 -8.32
CA PHE A 59 3.73 -3.79 -9.58
C PHE A 59 4.44 -2.44 -9.59
N HIS A 60 4.46 -1.76 -8.44
CA HIS A 60 5.12 -0.45 -8.33
C HIS A 60 6.58 -0.55 -7.91
N GLY A 61 7.10 -1.75 -7.72
CA GLY A 61 8.48 -1.92 -7.31
C GLY A 61 8.76 -1.48 -5.89
N LEU A 62 7.76 -1.60 -5.02
CA LEU A 62 7.87 -1.17 -3.63
C LEU A 62 7.90 -2.37 -2.69
N GLN A 63 8.47 -2.15 -1.51
CA GLN A 63 8.48 -3.16 -0.47
C GLN A 63 7.09 -3.29 0.15
N PHE A 64 6.70 -4.50 0.48
CA PHE A 64 5.45 -4.78 1.17
C PHE A 64 5.78 -5.38 2.54
N VAL A 65 5.08 -4.92 3.58
CA VAL A 65 5.28 -5.44 4.91
C VAL A 65 3.95 -5.84 5.54
N ASP A 66 4.02 -6.80 6.44
CA ASP A 66 2.90 -7.22 7.28
C ASP A 66 3.12 -6.60 8.65
N LEU A 67 2.27 -5.67 9.02
CA LEU A 67 2.47 -4.90 10.26
C LEU A 67 2.43 -5.78 11.51
N THR A 68 1.81 -6.96 11.41
CA THR A 68 1.80 -7.87 12.56
C THR A 68 3.18 -8.48 12.81
N GLU A 69 4.08 -8.41 11.83
CA GLU A 69 5.40 -9.00 11.92
C GLU A 69 6.51 -7.97 12.03
N VAL A 70 6.16 -6.70 12.06
CA VAL A 70 7.15 -5.62 12.10
C VAL A 70 7.18 -5.00 13.48
N THR A 71 8.38 -4.87 14.04
CA THR A 71 8.58 -4.16 15.30
C THR A 71 9.32 -2.87 14.99
N ILE A 72 8.74 -1.74 15.37
CA ILE A 72 9.33 -0.44 15.08
C ILE A 72 9.89 0.14 16.35
N PRO A 73 11.24 0.38 16.40
CA PRO A 73 11.83 0.97 17.60
C PRO A 73 11.26 2.36 17.87
N GLN A 74 11.20 2.72 19.14
CA GLN A 74 10.68 4.02 19.55
C GLN A 74 11.46 5.16 18.90
N ALA A 75 12.76 4.99 18.76
CA ALA A 75 13.59 6.03 18.14
C ALA A 75 13.17 6.30 16.71
N VAL A 76 12.70 5.28 16.00
CA VAL A 76 12.23 5.45 14.63
C VAL A 76 10.85 6.11 14.62
N VAL A 77 9.97 5.67 15.53
CA VAL A 77 8.63 6.25 15.62
C VAL A 77 8.71 7.75 15.82
N GLU A 78 9.67 8.20 16.59
CA GLU A 78 9.80 9.61 16.92
C GLU A 78 10.33 10.46 15.77
N LEU A 79 10.79 9.85 14.69
CA LEU A 79 11.28 10.60 13.54
C LEU A 79 10.19 11.34 12.81
N VAL A 80 8.94 10.91 12.98
CA VAL A 80 7.80 11.58 12.38
C VAL A 80 6.90 12.08 13.50
N PRO A 81 6.65 13.39 13.58
CA PRO A 81 5.73 13.91 14.61
C PRO A 81 4.37 13.22 14.53
N GLU A 82 3.81 12.97 15.70
CA GLU A 82 2.56 12.23 15.77
C GLU A 82 1.45 12.88 14.93
N SER A 83 1.38 14.20 14.96
CA SER A 83 0.35 14.90 14.20
C SER A 83 0.52 14.67 12.70
N VAL A 84 1.77 14.67 12.23
CA VAL A 84 2.05 14.43 10.81
C VAL A 84 1.70 13.00 10.43
N ALA A 85 2.08 12.05 11.28
CA ALA A 85 1.79 10.64 10.99
C ALA A 85 0.29 10.38 10.96
N ARG A 86 -0.43 10.97 11.88
CA ARG A 86 -1.87 10.76 11.98
C ARG A 86 -2.62 11.44 10.83
N GLU A 87 -2.21 12.65 10.51
CA GLU A 87 -2.86 13.43 9.45
C GLU A 87 -2.71 12.75 8.10
N ASN A 88 -1.56 12.14 7.85
CA ASN A 88 -1.26 11.55 6.55
C ASN A 88 -1.41 10.04 6.53
N ILE A 89 -1.75 9.44 7.66
CA ILE A 89 -1.97 8.00 7.82
C ILE A 89 -0.73 7.25 7.35
N VAL A 90 0.39 7.56 7.96
CA VAL A 90 1.67 6.94 7.65
C VAL A 90 2.37 6.56 8.94
N LEU A 91 3.31 5.61 8.84
CA LEU A 91 4.12 5.17 9.96
C LEU A 91 5.57 5.07 9.50
N PRO A 92 6.52 5.60 10.27
CA PRO A 92 7.92 5.37 9.94
C PRO A 92 8.27 3.92 10.26
N MET A 93 9.03 3.29 9.39
CA MET A 93 9.42 1.90 9.60
C MET A 93 10.89 1.78 9.95
N ASP A 94 11.75 2.50 9.24
CA ASP A 94 13.18 2.35 9.38
C ASP A 94 13.87 3.55 8.75
N GLN A 95 15.10 3.81 9.19
CA GLN A 95 15.90 4.85 8.58
C GLN A 95 17.29 4.30 8.33
N GLU A 96 17.77 4.48 7.10
CA GLU A 96 19.05 3.94 6.70
C GLU A 96 19.67 4.85 5.67
N ASN A 97 20.92 5.25 5.88
CA ASN A 97 21.65 6.06 4.90
C ASN A 97 20.92 7.34 4.52
N GLY A 98 20.26 7.97 5.48
CA GLY A 98 19.54 9.21 5.21
C GLY A 98 18.21 9.03 4.55
N ILE A 99 17.78 7.79 4.32
CA ILE A 99 16.50 7.50 3.71
C ILE A 99 15.57 6.97 4.79
N LEU A 100 14.40 7.58 4.89
CA LEU A 100 13.39 7.16 5.85
C LEU A 100 12.34 6.35 5.12
N LYS A 101 12.15 5.10 5.57
CA LYS A 101 11.11 4.24 5.00
C LYS A 101 9.81 4.51 5.72
N ILE A 102 8.78 4.86 4.96
CA ILE A 102 7.47 5.23 5.51
C ILE A 102 6.43 4.24 5.02
N ILE A 103 5.71 3.65 5.96
CA ILE A 103 4.62 2.73 5.63
C ILE A 103 3.38 3.54 5.27
N MET A 104 2.81 3.24 4.13
CA MET A 104 1.58 3.89 3.68
C MET A 104 0.75 2.86 2.92
N SER A 105 -0.50 3.20 2.63
CA SER A 105 -1.39 2.24 1.99
C SER A 105 -1.71 2.57 0.53
N ASP A 106 -1.25 3.71 0.04
CA ASP A 106 -1.53 4.12 -1.34
C ASP A 106 -0.23 4.47 -2.05
N PRO A 107 0.24 3.61 -2.98
CA PRO A 107 1.53 3.87 -3.64
C PRO A 107 1.49 5.04 -4.61
N THR A 108 0.30 5.52 -4.95
CA THR A 108 0.17 6.64 -5.89
C THR A 108 0.03 7.98 -5.20
N ASP A 109 0.12 8.00 -3.87
CA ASP A 109 -0.02 9.24 -3.12
C ASP A 109 1.32 9.98 -3.08
N TYR A 110 1.72 10.45 -4.25
CA TYR A 110 3.00 11.15 -4.38
C TYR A 110 3.01 12.48 -3.65
N ASP A 111 1.84 13.10 -3.51
CA ASP A 111 1.75 14.37 -2.81
C ASP A 111 2.16 14.21 -1.36
N THR A 112 1.70 13.13 -0.71
CA THR A 112 2.07 12.89 0.68
C THR A 112 3.57 12.63 0.80
N VAL A 113 4.15 11.87 -0.14
CA VAL A 113 5.59 11.60 -0.11
C VAL A 113 6.38 12.91 -0.22
N GLN A 114 6.01 13.77 -1.15
CA GLN A 114 6.70 15.05 -1.32
C GLN A 114 6.54 15.95 -0.11
N LYS A 115 5.34 15.96 0.45
CA LYS A 115 5.07 16.74 1.65
C LYS A 115 5.94 16.29 2.81
N LEU A 116 6.07 14.98 2.99
CA LEU A 116 6.89 14.45 4.06
C LEU A 116 8.37 14.75 3.84
N GLN A 117 8.83 14.67 2.59
CA GLN A 117 10.21 15.03 2.28
C GLN A 117 10.49 16.46 2.69
N PHE A 118 9.56 17.35 2.42
CA PHE A 118 9.72 18.75 2.75
C PHE A 118 9.68 18.98 4.26
N ILE A 119 8.68 18.40 4.93
CA ILE A 119 8.51 18.62 6.37
C ILE A 119 9.67 18.03 7.16
N LEU A 120 10.10 16.83 6.80
CA LEU A 120 11.11 16.11 7.57
C LEU A 120 12.51 16.35 7.07
N ASN A 121 12.65 16.97 5.91
CA ASN A 121 13.96 17.23 5.30
C ASN A 121 14.76 15.94 5.16
N LYS A 122 14.11 14.89 4.68
CA LYS A 122 14.71 13.59 4.47
C LYS A 122 14.20 12.98 3.19
N ASP A 123 15.00 12.10 2.60
CA ASP A 123 14.51 11.28 1.50
C ASP A 123 13.53 10.25 2.05
N ILE A 124 12.42 10.07 1.33
CA ILE A 124 11.36 9.19 1.77
C ILE A 124 11.23 8.04 0.79
N GLN A 125 11.18 6.83 1.28
CA GLN A 125 10.89 5.66 0.47
C GLN A 125 9.62 5.01 0.95
N PRO A 126 8.58 4.95 0.10
CA PRO A 126 7.32 4.33 0.51
C PRO A 126 7.46 2.83 0.68
N VAL A 127 6.75 2.30 1.67
CA VAL A 127 6.61 0.87 1.90
C VAL A 127 5.12 0.64 2.06
N LEU A 128 4.58 -0.40 1.42
CA LEU A 128 3.15 -0.64 1.46
C LEU A 128 2.76 -1.64 2.52
N ALA A 129 1.61 -1.41 3.13
CA ALA A 129 1.01 -2.34 4.08
C ALA A 129 -0.50 -2.19 3.98
N PRO A 130 -1.26 -3.24 4.33
CA PRO A 130 -2.71 -3.13 4.35
C PRO A 130 -3.14 -2.08 5.37
N ARG A 131 -4.11 -1.28 4.98
CA ARG A 131 -4.49 -0.14 5.80
C ARG A 131 -5.15 -0.54 7.11
N GLU A 132 -6.04 -1.51 7.05
CA GLU A 132 -6.84 -1.83 8.21
C GLU A 132 -6.04 -2.32 9.40
N PRO A 133 -5.10 -3.25 9.20
CA PRO A 133 -4.25 -3.63 10.32
C PRO A 133 -3.47 -2.46 10.90
N ALA A 134 -3.03 -1.52 10.03
CA ALA A 134 -2.29 -0.36 10.51
C ALA A 134 -3.16 0.49 11.42
N VAL A 135 -4.40 0.70 11.04
CA VAL A 135 -5.31 1.50 11.85
C VAL A 135 -5.58 0.81 13.19
N ALA A 136 -5.80 -0.49 13.14
CA ALA A 136 -6.06 -1.24 14.37
C ALA A 136 -4.85 -1.21 15.30
N GLU A 137 -3.67 -1.34 14.75
CA GLU A 137 -2.47 -1.34 15.55
C GLU A 137 -2.20 0.01 16.20
N ALA A 138 -2.57 1.07 15.51
CA ALA A 138 -2.34 2.41 16.03
C ALA A 138 -3.17 2.69 17.27
N GLU A 139 -4.22 1.94 17.47
CA GLU A 139 -5.05 2.12 18.64
C GLU A 139 -4.50 1.37 19.82
#